data_8764858018db3c482b0d1fda1f905240
#
_entry.id   8764858018db3c482b0d1fda1f905240
#
_cell.length_a   1.000
_cell.length_b   1.000
_cell.length_c   1.000
_cell.angle_alpha   90.00
_cell.angle_beta   90.00
_cell.angle_gamma   90.00
#
_symmetry.space_group_name_H-M   'P 1'
#
loop_
_entity.id
_entity.type
_entity.pdbx_description
1 polymer ?
#
loop_
_entity_poly.entity_id
_entity_poly.type
_entity_poly.pdbx_seq_one_letter_code
_entity_poly.pdbx_strand_id
1 'polypeptide(L)'
;MLTVDYDRLGVRRGMSVLDLGCGEGRHAFEAYRRGAHVVAVDLSARDLATTREWCAAIRLAGEAPPDASAAAVRADLRALPFPDNSFDRVIASEVLEHIPDDASAIAELARVLKPGGRAAVTVPRWFPERVCWALSDEYHANEGGHVRIYKASELSDRLEAAGLRTIGRGHAHALHSPYWWLKCAADETAAVRAYHKLLVWDIVKRPRLTRWAEKSLNPLLGKSVVLYVRKPA
;
A
#
# COMPACT_ATOMS: atom_id res chain seq x y z
N MET A 1 6.89 3.09 -6.34
CA MET A 1 7.70 2.90 -5.09
C MET A 1 6.91 2.07 -4.11
N LEU A 2 7.57 1.14 -3.37
CA LEU A 2 6.89 0.25 -2.42
C LEU A 2 6.75 0.91 -1.05
N THR A 3 5.59 0.81 -0.44
CA THR A 3 5.32 1.29 0.93
C THR A 3 5.59 0.18 1.96
N VAL A 4 5.33 -1.08 1.57
CA VAL A 4 5.47 -2.26 2.43
C VAL A 4 6.89 -2.83 2.33
N ASP A 5 7.48 -3.17 3.47
CA ASP A 5 8.69 -3.98 3.56
C ASP A 5 8.31 -5.47 3.48
N TYR A 6 8.68 -6.10 2.38
CA TYR A 6 8.33 -7.49 2.05
C TYR A 6 9.07 -8.51 2.90
N ASP A 7 10.27 -8.19 3.38
CA ASP A 7 11.04 -9.08 4.23
C ASP A 7 10.42 -9.11 5.63
N ARG A 8 9.95 -7.96 6.11
CA ARG A 8 9.21 -7.85 7.36
C ARG A 8 7.82 -8.50 7.28
N LEU A 9 7.10 -8.34 6.16
CA LEU A 9 5.84 -9.05 5.90
C LEU A 9 6.08 -10.56 5.77
N GLY A 10 7.28 -10.96 5.33
CA GLY A 10 7.69 -12.34 5.20
C GLY A 10 7.07 -13.02 3.98
N VAL A 11 6.99 -12.32 2.85
CA VAL A 11 6.57 -12.90 1.58
C VAL A 11 7.66 -13.84 1.05
N ARG A 12 7.30 -15.07 0.71
CA ARG A 12 8.19 -16.10 0.21
C ARG A 12 7.59 -16.77 -1.03
N ARG A 13 8.43 -17.42 -1.81
CA ARG A 13 8.04 -18.24 -2.97
C ARG A 13 6.98 -19.28 -2.60
N GLY A 14 5.99 -19.45 -3.44
CA GLY A 14 4.89 -20.39 -3.27
C GLY A 14 3.78 -19.94 -2.31
N MET A 15 3.91 -18.79 -1.63
CA MET A 15 2.85 -18.25 -0.79
C MET A 15 1.71 -17.64 -1.60
N SER A 16 0.48 -17.79 -1.12
CA SER A 16 -0.69 -17.07 -1.63
C SER A 16 -0.71 -15.67 -1.04
N VAL A 17 -0.64 -14.64 -1.90
CA VAL A 17 -0.61 -13.22 -1.53
C VAL A 17 -1.79 -12.50 -2.14
N LEU A 18 -2.52 -11.74 -1.34
CA LEU A 18 -3.62 -10.87 -1.77
C LEU A 18 -3.17 -9.41 -1.68
N ASP A 19 -3.34 -8.65 -2.77
CA ASP A 19 -3.13 -7.20 -2.83
C ASP A 19 -4.49 -6.51 -2.96
N LEU A 20 -4.98 -5.90 -1.87
CA LEU A 20 -6.29 -5.28 -1.75
C LEU A 20 -6.23 -3.80 -2.11
N GLY A 21 -7.03 -3.37 -3.10
CA GLY A 21 -6.95 -2.03 -3.66
C GLY A 21 -5.61 -1.85 -4.36
N CYS A 22 -5.30 -2.78 -5.28
CA CYS A 22 -3.96 -2.88 -5.88
C CYS A 22 -3.63 -1.69 -6.79
N GLY A 23 -4.65 -0.91 -7.24
CA GLY A 23 -4.47 0.11 -8.28
C GLY A 23 -3.76 -0.50 -9.49
N GLU A 24 -2.72 0.18 -9.98
CA GLU A 24 -1.89 -0.29 -11.11
C GLU A 24 -0.91 -1.44 -10.74
N GLY A 25 -1.02 -2.07 -9.57
CA GLY A 25 -0.38 -3.34 -9.24
C GLY A 25 1.03 -3.27 -8.66
N ARG A 26 1.50 -2.12 -8.19
CA ARG A 26 2.90 -1.94 -7.71
C ARG A 26 3.32 -2.97 -6.63
N HIS A 27 2.43 -3.33 -5.72
CA HIS A 27 2.68 -4.33 -4.69
C HIS A 27 2.51 -5.75 -5.22
N ALA A 28 1.52 -5.99 -6.07
CA ALA A 28 1.34 -7.27 -6.73
C ALA A 28 2.59 -7.67 -7.54
N PHE A 29 3.22 -6.73 -8.26
CA PHE A 29 4.42 -6.99 -9.06
C PHE A 29 5.61 -7.44 -8.21
N GLU A 30 5.84 -6.81 -7.06
CA GLU A 30 6.92 -7.21 -6.16
C GLU A 30 6.68 -8.60 -5.56
N ALA A 31 5.45 -8.89 -5.12
CA ALA A 31 5.09 -10.22 -4.62
C ALA A 31 5.28 -11.29 -5.71
N TYR A 32 4.89 -10.99 -6.95
CA TYR A 32 5.04 -11.88 -8.09
C TYR A 32 6.51 -12.17 -8.42
N ARG A 33 7.37 -11.15 -8.45
CA ARG A 33 8.82 -11.29 -8.62
C ARG A 33 9.47 -12.14 -7.53
N ARG A 34 8.92 -12.11 -6.32
CA ARG A 34 9.35 -12.96 -5.20
C ARG A 34 8.86 -14.41 -5.28
N GLY A 35 8.14 -14.75 -6.33
CA GLY A 35 7.66 -16.11 -6.59
C GLY A 35 6.38 -16.48 -5.85
N ALA A 36 5.60 -15.51 -5.41
CA ALA A 36 4.29 -15.75 -4.80
C ALA A 36 3.20 -16.03 -5.86
N HIS A 37 2.12 -16.68 -5.43
CA HIS A 37 0.85 -16.74 -6.14
C HIS A 37 0.03 -15.52 -5.75
N VAL A 38 -0.07 -14.54 -6.64
CA VAL A 38 -0.64 -13.23 -6.33
C VAL A 38 -2.05 -13.10 -6.88
N VAL A 39 -2.96 -12.60 -6.06
CA VAL A 39 -4.25 -12.09 -6.50
C VAL A 39 -4.30 -10.60 -6.20
N ALA A 40 -4.45 -9.79 -7.24
CA ALA A 40 -4.62 -8.33 -7.16
C ALA A 40 -6.12 -8.00 -7.27
N VAL A 41 -6.65 -7.23 -6.33
CA VAL A 41 -8.08 -6.86 -6.29
C VAL A 41 -8.24 -5.35 -6.32
N ASP A 42 -9.11 -4.86 -7.19
CA ASP A 42 -9.52 -3.46 -7.26
C ASP A 42 -10.93 -3.33 -7.82
N LEU A 43 -11.58 -2.16 -7.64
CA LEU A 43 -12.83 -1.81 -8.31
C LEU A 43 -12.61 -1.28 -9.73
N SER A 44 -11.44 -0.67 -9.98
CA SER A 44 -11.06 -0.06 -11.25
C SER A 44 -10.70 -1.13 -12.29
N ALA A 45 -11.58 -1.33 -13.26
CA ALA A 45 -11.30 -2.23 -14.39
C ALA A 45 -10.07 -1.77 -15.21
N ARG A 46 -9.82 -0.45 -15.29
CA ARG A 46 -8.67 0.15 -15.98
C ARG A 46 -7.37 -0.26 -15.30
N ASP A 47 -7.28 -0.08 -13.98
CA ASP A 47 -6.06 -0.37 -13.22
C ASP A 47 -5.77 -1.86 -13.22
N LEU A 48 -6.80 -2.70 -13.14
CA LEU A 48 -6.66 -4.14 -13.28
C LEU A 48 -6.19 -4.57 -14.68
N ALA A 49 -6.57 -3.87 -15.75
CA ALA A 49 -6.04 -4.12 -17.09
C ALA A 49 -4.53 -3.83 -17.13
N THR A 50 -4.11 -2.66 -16.62
CA THR A 50 -2.69 -2.29 -16.46
C THR A 50 -1.93 -3.34 -15.64
N THR A 51 -2.52 -3.78 -14.52
CA THR A 51 -1.92 -4.81 -13.65
C THR A 51 -1.70 -6.13 -14.40
N ARG A 52 -2.67 -6.58 -15.22
CA ARG A 52 -2.53 -7.82 -16.04
C ARG A 52 -1.42 -7.68 -17.07
N GLU A 53 -1.37 -6.56 -17.79
CA GLU A 53 -0.37 -6.27 -18.82
C GLU A 53 1.05 -6.31 -18.22
N TRP A 54 1.26 -5.64 -17.09
CA TRP A 54 2.55 -5.66 -16.40
C TRP A 54 2.93 -7.04 -15.86
N CYS A 55 1.97 -7.80 -15.31
CA CYS A 55 2.25 -9.17 -14.87
C CYS A 55 2.64 -10.08 -16.05
N ALA A 56 2.01 -9.92 -17.21
CA ALA A 56 2.39 -10.62 -18.43
C ALA A 56 3.79 -10.22 -18.91
N ALA A 57 4.13 -8.92 -18.91
CA ALA A 57 5.46 -8.42 -19.25
C ALA A 57 6.54 -8.96 -18.30
N ILE A 58 6.30 -8.97 -16.98
CA ILE A 58 7.20 -9.54 -15.96
C ILE A 58 7.47 -11.03 -16.24
N ARG A 59 6.42 -11.79 -16.60
CA ARG A 59 6.55 -13.21 -16.98
C ARG A 59 7.41 -13.39 -18.23
N LEU A 60 7.11 -12.63 -19.28
CA LEU A 60 7.85 -12.70 -20.54
C LEU A 60 9.32 -12.31 -20.39
N ALA A 61 9.61 -11.35 -19.52
CA ALA A 61 10.97 -10.93 -19.18
C ALA A 61 11.72 -11.93 -18.27
N GLY A 62 11.08 -13.00 -17.80
CA GLY A 62 11.67 -13.96 -16.87
C GLY A 62 11.96 -13.38 -15.48
N GLU A 63 11.32 -12.26 -15.11
CA GLU A 63 11.54 -11.59 -13.81
C GLU A 63 10.84 -12.31 -12.64
N ALA A 64 9.86 -13.16 -12.92
CA ALA A 64 9.18 -13.98 -11.93
C ALA A 64 9.51 -15.47 -12.14
N PRO A 65 9.64 -16.27 -11.05
CA PRO A 65 9.84 -17.71 -11.15
C PRO A 65 8.73 -18.39 -11.97
N PRO A 66 9.03 -19.48 -12.72
CA PRO A 66 8.05 -20.13 -13.61
C PRO A 66 6.81 -20.67 -12.90
N ASP A 67 6.95 -21.06 -11.64
CA ASP A 67 5.89 -21.57 -10.77
C ASP A 67 5.06 -20.48 -10.08
N ALA A 68 5.49 -19.22 -10.16
CA ALA A 68 4.69 -18.10 -9.67
C ALA A 68 3.48 -17.82 -10.58
N SER A 69 2.43 -17.27 -10.01
CA SER A 69 1.22 -16.87 -10.75
C SER A 69 0.72 -15.51 -10.29
N ALA A 70 0.03 -14.80 -11.20
CA ALA A 70 -0.63 -13.54 -10.90
C ALA A 70 -2.01 -13.51 -11.57
N ALA A 71 -3.01 -13.08 -10.80
CA ALA A 71 -4.38 -12.87 -11.26
C ALA A 71 -4.86 -11.49 -10.83
N ALA A 72 -5.72 -10.87 -11.63
CA ALA A 72 -6.38 -9.61 -11.30
C ALA A 72 -7.90 -9.80 -11.33
N VAL A 73 -8.55 -9.50 -10.21
CA VAL A 73 -9.96 -9.75 -9.93
C VAL A 73 -10.65 -8.44 -9.60
N ARG A 74 -11.77 -8.15 -10.26
CA ARG A 74 -12.58 -6.99 -9.90
C ARG A 74 -13.55 -7.37 -8.79
N ALA A 75 -13.39 -6.77 -7.62
CA ALA A 75 -14.28 -7.00 -6.48
C ALA A 75 -14.30 -5.81 -5.53
N ASP A 76 -15.37 -5.71 -4.75
CA ASP A 76 -15.47 -4.79 -3.62
C ASP A 76 -14.72 -5.39 -2.43
N LEU A 77 -13.87 -4.58 -1.80
CA LEU A 77 -13.09 -5.00 -0.64
C LEU A 77 -13.98 -5.32 0.59
N ARG A 78 -15.22 -4.85 0.59
CA ARG A 78 -16.21 -5.10 1.65
C ARG A 78 -16.93 -6.46 1.49
N ALA A 79 -16.75 -7.13 0.34
CA ALA A 79 -17.36 -8.44 0.04
C ALA A 79 -16.45 -9.20 -0.94
N LEU A 80 -15.39 -9.80 -0.44
CA LEU A 80 -14.38 -10.48 -1.25
C LEU A 80 -14.87 -11.86 -1.72
N PRO A 81 -14.72 -12.20 -3.02
CA PRO A 81 -15.18 -13.47 -3.58
C PRO A 81 -14.19 -14.63 -3.30
N PHE A 82 -13.63 -14.66 -2.10
CA PHE A 82 -12.67 -15.69 -1.69
C PHE A 82 -13.16 -16.41 -0.43
N PRO A 83 -12.87 -17.71 -0.29
CA PRO A 83 -13.15 -18.44 0.94
C PRO A 83 -12.36 -17.88 2.14
N ASP A 84 -12.82 -18.21 3.34
CA ASP A 84 -12.09 -17.94 4.56
C ASP A 84 -10.70 -18.58 4.52
N ASN A 85 -9.72 -17.92 5.14
CA ASN A 85 -8.38 -18.48 5.34
C ASN A 85 -7.68 -18.90 4.02
N SER A 86 -7.80 -18.10 2.96
CA SER A 86 -7.26 -18.39 1.63
C SER A 86 -5.82 -17.91 1.42
N PHE A 87 -5.41 -16.85 2.11
CA PHE A 87 -4.14 -16.19 1.83
C PHE A 87 -3.15 -16.25 2.99
N ASP A 88 -1.87 -16.51 2.66
CA ASP A 88 -0.77 -16.49 3.63
C ASP A 88 -0.37 -15.06 4.01
N ARG A 89 -0.49 -14.13 3.04
CA ARG A 89 -0.18 -12.71 3.21
C ARG A 89 -1.26 -11.85 2.55
N VAL A 90 -1.56 -10.73 3.18
CA VAL A 90 -2.46 -9.70 2.64
C VAL A 90 -1.76 -8.34 2.70
N ILE A 91 -1.89 -7.56 1.65
CA ILE A 91 -1.44 -6.17 1.57
C ILE A 91 -2.68 -5.31 1.32
N ALA A 92 -2.86 -4.25 2.11
CA ALA A 92 -3.85 -3.20 1.87
C ALA A 92 -3.12 -1.87 1.99
N SER A 93 -2.70 -1.32 0.84
CA SER A 93 -1.79 -0.18 0.81
C SER A 93 -2.44 1.07 0.26
N GLU A 94 -2.63 2.08 1.12
CA GLU A 94 -3.25 3.38 0.78
C GLU A 94 -4.65 3.15 0.13
N VAL A 95 -5.52 2.42 0.81
CA VAL A 95 -6.85 2.08 0.30
C VAL A 95 -7.96 2.28 1.34
N LEU A 96 -7.73 2.00 2.63
CA LEU A 96 -8.77 2.06 3.67
C LEU A 96 -9.27 3.48 3.91
N GLU A 97 -8.45 4.49 3.69
CA GLU A 97 -8.81 5.90 3.78
C GLU A 97 -9.85 6.34 2.74
N HIS A 98 -10.03 5.56 1.68
CA HIS A 98 -11.01 5.82 0.61
C HIS A 98 -12.34 5.08 0.82
N ILE A 99 -12.41 4.11 1.75
CA ILE A 99 -13.58 3.26 1.95
C ILE A 99 -14.42 3.80 3.10
N PRO A 100 -15.65 4.32 2.86
CA PRO A 100 -16.53 4.81 3.94
C PRO A 100 -16.81 3.75 5.02
N ASP A 101 -17.12 2.52 4.62
CA ASP A 101 -17.27 1.37 5.50
C ASP A 101 -15.98 0.54 5.54
N ASP A 102 -14.97 1.07 6.21
CA ASP A 102 -13.69 0.39 6.41
C ASP A 102 -13.78 -0.80 7.37
N ALA A 103 -14.76 -0.83 8.25
CA ALA A 103 -14.97 -1.93 9.17
C ALA A 103 -15.25 -3.23 8.42
N SER A 104 -16.15 -3.21 7.42
CA SER A 104 -16.41 -4.36 6.55
C SER A 104 -15.18 -4.77 5.75
N ALA A 105 -14.41 -3.83 5.22
CA ALA A 105 -13.17 -4.14 4.48
C ALA A 105 -12.10 -4.78 5.39
N ILE A 106 -11.94 -4.29 6.62
CA ILE A 106 -11.04 -4.87 7.61
C ILE A 106 -11.50 -6.26 8.04
N ALA A 107 -12.81 -6.47 8.23
CA ALA A 107 -13.36 -7.79 8.55
C ALA A 107 -13.09 -8.81 7.44
N GLU A 108 -13.27 -8.41 6.17
CA GLU A 108 -12.97 -9.24 5.00
C GLU A 108 -11.48 -9.58 4.90
N LEU A 109 -10.58 -8.57 5.12
CA LEU A 109 -9.14 -8.79 5.21
C LEU A 109 -8.81 -9.85 6.27
N ALA A 110 -9.38 -9.73 7.45
CA ALA A 110 -9.16 -10.69 8.54
C ALA A 110 -9.76 -12.07 8.21
N ARG A 111 -10.92 -12.14 7.55
CA ARG A 111 -11.59 -13.38 7.16
C ARG A 111 -10.74 -14.19 6.19
N VAL A 112 -10.26 -13.54 5.11
CA VAL A 112 -9.50 -14.24 4.06
C VAL A 112 -8.06 -14.57 4.45
N LEU A 113 -7.50 -13.92 5.47
CA LEU A 113 -6.17 -14.22 5.97
C LEU A 113 -6.17 -15.52 6.76
N LYS A 114 -5.22 -16.43 6.47
CA LYS A 114 -5.06 -17.70 7.19
C LYS A 114 -4.70 -17.48 8.66
N PRO A 115 -5.08 -18.38 9.58
CA PRO A 115 -4.50 -18.43 10.93
C PRO A 115 -2.98 -18.48 10.85
N GLY A 116 -2.29 -17.66 11.66
CA GLY A 116 -0.84 -17.46 11.58
C GLY A 116 -0.37 -16.58 10.41
N GLY A 117 -1.23 -16.24 9.48
CA GLY A 117 -0.94 -15.33 8.36
C GLY A 117 -0.63 -13.91 8.81
N ARG A 118 0.01 -13.13 7.94
CA ARG A 118 0.36 -11.73 8.23
C ARG A 118 -0.22 -10.80 7.19
N ALA A 119 -0.60 -9.59 7.62
CA ALA A 119 -0.95 -8.53 6.69
C ALA A 119 -0.12 -7.26 6.95
N ALA A 120 0.04 -6.47 5.89
CA ALA A 120 0.55 -5.11 5.98
C ALA A 120 -0.56 -4.15 5.52
N VAL A 121 -0.92 -3.23 6.40
CA VAL A 121 -1.91 -2.20 6.14
C VAL A 121 -1.21 -0.86 6.19
N THR A 122 -1.35 -0.06 5.13
CA THR A 122 -0.76 1.29 5.09
C THR A 122 -1.82 2.34 4.81
N VAL A 123 -1.66 3.47 5.46
CA VAL A 123 -2.50 4.66 5.27
C VAL A 123 -1.63 5.91 5.35
N PRO A 124 -2.07 7.05 4.81
CA PRO A 124 -1.41 8.32 5.03
C PRO A 124 -1.24 8.61 6.51
N ARG A 125 -0.07 9.08 6.90
CA ARG A 125 0.23 9.42 8.29
C ARG A 125 -0.50 10.69 8.69
N TRP A 126 -1.11 10.68 9.86
CA TRP A 126 -1.98 11.74 10.37
C TRP A 126 -1.39 13.15 10.26
N PHE A 127 -0.15 13.38 10.72
CA PHE A 127 0.45 14.72 10.73
C PHE A 127 0.75 15.27 9.31
N PRO A 128 1.49 14.55 8.43
CA PRO A 128 1.72 15.01 7.06
C PRO A 128 0.42 15.26 6.28
N GLU A 129 -0.58 14.41 6.48
CA GLU A 129 -1.87 14.51 5.81
C GLU A 129 -2.67 15.73 6.30
N ARG A 130 -2.68 15.98 7.62
CA ARG A 130 -3.32 17.17 8.20
C ARG A 130 -2.72 18.47 7.69
N VAL A 131 -1.42 18.49 7.42
CA VAL A 131 -0.77 19.67 6.81
C VAL A 131 -1.28 19.88 5.39
N CYS A 132 -1.38 18.83 4.57
CA CYS A 132 -1.95 18.94 3.22
C CYS A 132 -3.39 19.45 3.25
N TRP A 133 -4.24 18.93 4.15
CA TRP A 133 -5.63 19.35 4.31
C TRP A 133 -5.76 20.80 4.77
N ALA A 134 -4.82 21.29 5.58
CA ALA A 134 -4.80 22.70 6.04
C ALA A 134 -4.30 23.65 4.95
N LEU A 135 -3.52 23.16 3.98
CA LEU A 135 -2.94 23.98 2.91
C LEU A 135 -3.80 24.02 1.64
N SER A 136 -4.66 23.02 1.40
CA SER A 136 -5.46 22.94 0.18
C SER A 136 -6.77 22.21 0.42
N ASP A 137 -7.88 22.92 0.23
CA ASP A 137 -9.23 22.33 0.26
C ASP A 137 -9.45 21.39 -0.93
N GLU A 138 -8.88 21.70 -2.09
CA GLU A 138 -8.96 20.86 -3.28
C GLU A 138 -8.31 19.50 -3.10
N TYR A 139 -7.30 19.40 -2.23
CA TYR A 139 -6.57 18.14 -2.01
C TYR A 139 -7.46 17.01 -1.44
N HIS A 140 -8.45 17.35 -0.62
CA HIS A 140 -9.35 16.37 0.00
C HIS A 140 -10.78 16.40 -0.57
N ALA A 141 -11.17 17.44 -1.32
CA ALA A 141 -12.50 17.57 -1.89
C ALA A 141 -12.70 16.80 -3.21
N ASN A 142 -11.64 16.22 -3.77
CA ASN A 142 -11.71 15.47 -5.03
C ASN A 142 -12.54 14.19 -4.88
N GLU A 143 -13.33 13.89 -5.92
CA GLU A 143 -14.05 12.62 -6.03
C GLU A 143 -13.09 11.44 -5.93
N GLY A 144 -13.33 10.50 -5.00
CA GLY A 144 -12.38 9.43 -4.65
C GLY A 144 -11.23 9.84 -3.73
N GLY A 145 -11.24 11.06 -3.18
CA GLY A 145 -10.29 11.52 -2.17
C GLY A 145 -10.38 10.77 -0.83
N HIS A 146 -9.54 11.17 0.12
CA HIS A 146 -9.52 10.57 1.45
C HIS A 146 -10.76 10.97 2.24
N VAL A 147 -11.62 10.01 2.60
CA VAL A 147 -12.81 10.25 3.44
C VAL A 147 -12.46 10.38 4.92
N ARG A 148 -11.22 10.00 5.31
CA ARG A 148 -10.72 10.09 6.68
C ARG A 148 -9.20 10.14 6.76
N ILE A 149 -8.69 10.64 7.87
CA ILE A 149 -7.27 10.59 8.23
C ILE A 149 -7.13 9.74 9.49
N TYR A 150 -6.44 8.62 9.39
CA TYR A 150 -6.20 7.73 10.52
C TYR A 150 -5.10 8.24 11.46
N LYS A 151 -5.35 8.12 12.76
CA LYS A 151 -4.26 7.96 13.73
C LYS A 151 -3.82 6.49 13.72
N ALA A 152 -2.52 6.25 13.89
CA ALA A 152 -2.02 4.88 13.85
C ALA A 152 -2.55 3.99 14.99
N SER A 153 -2.87 4.56 16.16
CA SER A 153 -3.56 3.85 17.24
C SER A 153 -4.96 3.45 16.83
N GLU A 154 -5.73 4.38 16.27
CA GLU A 154 -7.09 4.11 15.80
C GLU A 154 -7.14 2.98 14.77
N LEU A 155 -6.22 2.99 13.77
CA LEU A 155 -6.15 1.90 12.80
C LEU A 155 -5.75 0.58 13.47
N SER A 156 -4.82 0.60 14.43
CA SER A 156 -4.46 -0.60 15.21
C SER A 156 -5.65 -1.16 15.97
N ASP A 157 -6.40 -0.30 16.66
CA ASP A 157 -7.57 -0.70 17.43
C ASP A 157 -8.66 -1.34 16.55
N ARG A 158 -8.89 -0.77 15.34
CA ARG A 158 -9.84 -1.34 14.37
C ARG A 158 -9.39 -2.70 13.85
N LEU A 159 -8.10 -2.88 13.55
CA LEU A 159 -7.53 -4.16 13.12
C LEU A 159 -7.59 -5.19 14.24
N GLU A 160 -7.35 -4.79 15.49
CA GLU A 160 -7.43 -5.66 16.66
C GLU A 160 -8.89 -6.05 16.97
N ALA A 161 -9.85 -5.16 16.81
CA ALA A 161 -11.28 -5.46 16.93
C ALA A 161 -11.75 -6.51 15.88
N ALA A 162 -11.08 -6.60 14.73
CA ALA A 162 -11.33 -7.64 13.72
C ALA A 162 -10.57 -8.97 13.99
N GLY A 163 -9.95 -9.12 15.18
CA GLY A 163 -9.23 -10.34 15.58
C GLY A 163 -7.79 -10.42 15.08
N LEU A 164 -7.22 -9.35 14.58
CA LEU A 164 -5.81 -9.28 14.17
C LEU A 164 -4.97 -8.73 15.33
N ARG A 165 -3.70 -9.15 15.42
CA ARG A 165 -2.76 -8.64 16.42
C ARG A 165 -1.68 -7.81 15.74
N THR A 166 -1.48 -6.58 16.19
CA THR A 166 -0.38 -5.74 15.72
C THR A 166 0.96 -6.32 16.19
N ILE A 167 1.86 -6.61 15.23
CA ILE A 167 3.19 -7.20 15.46
C ILE A 167 4.31 -6.25 15.11
N GLY A 168 3.99 -5.09 14.53
CA GLY A 168 4.99 -4.09 14.23
C GLY A 168 4.45 -2.87 13.49
N ARG A 169 5.24 -1.80 13.52
CA ARG A 169 4.93 -0.52 12.89
C ARG A 169 6.14 -0.02 12.11
N GLY A 170 5.89 0.65 11.00
CA GLY A 170 6.89 1.35 10.18
C GLY A 170 6.36 2.65 9.63
N HIS A 171 7.23 3.38 8.96
CA HIS A 171 6.90 4.59 8.20
C HIS A 171 7.63 4.56 6.88
N ALA A 172 7.06 5.18 5.85
CA ALA A 172 7.63 5.22 4.52
C ALA A 172 7.46 6.60 3.87
N HIS A 173 8.29 6.86 2.87
CA HIS A 173 8.15 8.02 1.97
C HIS A 173 8.40 9.37 2.64
N ALA A 174 9.44 9.48 3.48
CA ALA A 174 9.79 10.73 4.16
C ALA A 174 10.10 11.88 3.19
N LEU A 175 10.75 11.59 2.06
CA LEU A 175 11.06 12.59 1.04
C LEU A 175 9.81 13.08 0.28
N HIS A 176 8.68 12.40 0.41
CA HIS A 176 7.44 12.82 -0.25
C HIS A 176 6.63 13.83 0.57
N SER A 177 6.73 13.84 1.90
CA SER A 177 5.97 14.78 2.74
C SER A 177 6.27 16.25 2.39
N PRO A 178 7.54 16.71 2.35
CA PRO A 178 7.83 18.09 1.97
C PRO A 178 7.39 18.44 0.54
N TYR A 179 7.47 17.48 -0.40
CA TYR A 179 6.96 17.68 -1.76
C TYR A 179 5.46 17.97 -1.76
N TRP A 180 4.65 17.16 -1.06
CA TRP A 180 3.22 17.33 -1.02
C TRP A 180 2.81 18.62 -0.29
N TRP A 181 3.52 18.99 0.79
CA TRP A 181 3.28 20.26 1.46
C TRP A 181 3.56 21.46 0.54
N LEU A 182 4.67 21.40 -0.19
CA LEU A 182 5.03 22.45 -1.14
C LEU A 182 4.00 22.51 -2.29
N LYS A 183 3.55 21.37 -2.79
CA LYS A 183 2.54 21.28 -3.84
C LYS A 183 1.20 21.83 -3.38
N CYS A 184 0.74 21.49 -2.18
CA CYS A 184 -0.50 22.04 -1.61
C CYS A 184 -0.44 23.54 -1.33
N ALA A 185 0.74 24.07 -0.98
CA ALA A 185 0.91 25.50 -0.67
C ALA A 185 1.12 26.36 -1.92
N ALA A 186 1.71 25.84 -2.98
CA ALA A 186 2.15 26.61 -4.15
C ALA A 186 2.24 25.74 -5.40
N ASP A 187 1.09 25.26 -5.87
CA ASP A 187 1.00 24.38 -7.03
C ASP A 187 1.64 25.02 -8.28
N GLU A 188 2.25 24.17 -9.14
CA GLU A 188 2.89 24.49 -10.42
C GLU A 188 4.08 25.47 -10.38
N THR A 189 4.68 25.73 -9.24
CA THR A 189 5.90 26.54 -9.16
C THR A 189 7.14 25.82 -9.73
N ALA A 190 8.18 26.58 -10.06
CA ALA A 190 9.48 26.02 -10.48
C ALA A 190 10.08 25.11 -9.39
N ALA A 191 9.89 25.45 -8.12
CA ALA A 191 10.34 24.64 -6.98
C ALA A 191 9.62 23.29 -6.91
N VAL A 192 8.28 23.25 -7.08
CA VAL A 192 7.50 22.00 -7.13
C VAL A 192 7.98 21.12 -8.28
N ARG A 193 8.16 21.69 -9.48
CA ARG A 193 8.67 20.93 -10.65
C ARG A 193 10.07 20.39 -10.44
N ALA A 194 10.96 21.17 -9.84
CA ALA A 194 12.33 20.72 -9.52
C ALA A 194 12.33 19.59 -8.49
N TYR A 195 11.51 19.71 -7.45
CA TYR A 195 11.38 18.65 -6.43
C TYR A 195 10.76 17.38 -7.00
N HIS A 196 9.74 17.50 -7.85
CA HIS A 196 9.15 16.36 -8.57
C HIS A 196 10.22 15.61 -9.38
N LYS A 197 11.05 16.34 -10.15
CA LYS A 197 12.16 15.72 -10.90
C LYS A 197 13.13 14.97 -9.96
N LEU A 198 13.42 15.52 -8.78
CA LEU A 198 14.25 14.87 -7.77
C LEU A 198 13.61 13.54 -7.30
N LEU A 199 12.31 13.53 -7.00
CA LEU A 199 11.61 12.31 -6.59
C LEU A 199 11.56 11.26 -7.71
N VAL A 200 11.31 11.68 -8.95
CA VAL A 200 11.34 10.77 -10.12
C VAL A 200 12.74 10.17 -10.28
N TRP A 201 13.78 10.99 -10.20
CA TRP A 201 15.16 10.52 -10.24
C TRP A 201 15.45 9.52 -9.11
N ASP A 202 15.01 9.81 -7.89
CA ASP A 202 15.15 8.92 -6.73
C ASP A 202 14.46 7.57 -6.95
N ILE A 203 13.24 7.58 -7.46
CA ILE A 203 12.47 6.36 -7.73
C ILE A 203 13.15 5.49 -8.79
N VAL A 204 13.64 6.12 -9.87
CA VAL A 204 14.23 5.41 -11.02
C VAL A 204 15.64 4.90 -10.71
N LYS A 205 16.50 5.76 -10.14
CA LYS A 205 17.92 5.46 -9.92
C LYS A 205 18.22 4.80 -8.58
N ARG A 206 17.33 4.94 -7.59
CA ARG A 206 17.46 4.39 -6.23
C ARG A 206 18.84 4.62 -5.60
N PRO A 207 19.36 5.86 -5.57
CA PRO A 207 20.69 6.12 -5.09
C PRO A 207 20.80 5.79 -3.59
N ARG A 208 21.98 5.32 -3.16
CA ARG A 208 22.19 4.92 -1.75
C ARG A 208 21.98 6.07 -0.77
N LEU A 209 22.35 7.29 -1.17
CA LEU A 209 22.22 8.49 -0.33
C LEU A 209 20.76 8.78 0.02
N THR A 210 19.86 8.80 -0.97
CA THR A 210 18.44 9.06 -0.73
C THR A 210 17.77 7.91 0.03
N ARG A 211 18.19 6.66 -0.19
CA ARG A 211 17.73 5.50 0.60
C ARG A 211 18.12 5.62 2.08
N TRP A 212 19.35 6.05 2.34
CA TRP A 212 19.81 6.34 3.71
C TRP A 212 19.04 7.51 4.34
N ALA A 213 18.93 8.62 3.62
CA ALA A 213 18.18 9.79 4.07
C ALA A 213 16.71 9.44 4.36
N GLU A 214 16.04 8.71 3.46
CA GLU A 214 14.67 8.28 3.65
C GLU A 214 14.51 7.39 4.89
N LYS A 215 15.40 6.39 5.06
CA LYS A 215 15.38 5.50 6.23
C LYS A 215 15.55 6.30 7.54
N SER A 216 16.43 7.28 7.57
CA SER A 216 16.68 8.10 8.74
C SER A 216 15.55 9.09 9.05
N LEU A 217 14.89 9.62 8.00
CA LEU A 217 13.83 10.61 8.13
C LEU A 217 12.43 10.00 8.25
N ASN A 218 12.22 8.74 7.86
CA ASN A 218 10.94 8.06 7.92
C ASN A 218 10.24 8.14 9.29
N PRO A 219 10.93 7.98 10.44
CA PRO A 219 10.30 8.10 11.75
C PRO A 219 9.67 9.49 11.99
N LEU A 220 10.25 10.56 11.43
CA LEU A 220 9.81 11.94 11.62
C LEU A 220 8.88 12.42 10.52
N LEU A 221 9.25 12.21 9.26
CA LEU A 221 8.61 12.81 8.08
C LEU A 221 7.93 11.78 7.18
N GLY A 222 7.95 10.48 7.51
CA GLY A 222 7.31 9.47 6.69
C GLY A 222 5.87 9.83 6.36
N LYS A 223 5.53 9.88 5.06
CA LYS A 223 4.17 10.22 4.59
C LYS A 223 3.16 9.14 4.95
N SER A 224 3.59 7.88 4.89
CA SER A 224 2.71 6.74 5.19
C SER A 224 3.11 6.07 6.50
N VAL A 225 2.12 5.61 7.26
CA VAL A 225 2.29 4.66 8.36
C VAL A 225 2.00 3.25 7.84
N VAL A 226 2.81 2.30 8.28
CA VAL A 226 2.67 0.88 7.93
C VAL A 226 2.44 0.09 9.22
N LEU A 227 1.31 -0.59 9.32
CA LEU A 227 1.05 -1.55 10.39
C LEU A 227 1.20 -2.97 9.86
N TYR A 228 2.02 -3.76 10.55
CA TYR A 228 2.12 -5.20 10.31
C TYR A 228 1.28 -5.90 11.35
N VAL A 229 0.36 -6.74 10.91
CA VAL A 229 -0.54 -7.48 11.78
C VAL A 229 -0.46 -8.98 11.49
N ARG A 230 -0.88 -9.79 12.44
CA ARG A 230 -0.96 -11.24 12.34
C ARG A 230 -2.33 -11.72 12.80
N LYS A 231 -2.93 -12.66 12.08
CA LYS A 231 -4.08 -13.42 12.58
C LYS A 231 -3.58 -14.46 13.56
N PRO A 232 -4.08 -14.52 14.78
CA PRO A 232 -3.77 -15.61 15.71
C PRO A 232 -3.99 -16.99 15.07
N ALA A 233 -3.27 -18.00 15.58
CA ALA A 233 -3.44 -19.38 15.12
C ALA A 233 -4.69 -20.01 15.74
#